data_392deafb8669ff14d361ca6e74a5eb36
#
_entry.id   392deafb8669ff14d361ca6e74a5eb36
#
_cell.length_a   1.000
_cell.length_b   1.000
_cell.length_c   1.000
_cell.angle_alpha   90.00
_cell.angle_beta   90.00
_cell.angle_gamma   90.00
#
_symmetry.space_group_name_H-M   'P 1'
#
loop_
_entity.id
_entity.type
_entity.pdbx_description
1 polymer ?
#
loop_
_entity_poly.entity_id
_entity_poly.type
_entity_poly.pdbx_seq_one_letter_code
_entity_poly.pdbx_strand_id
1 'polypeptide(L)'
;MYAISSEYQKKGYATKASTGLINYLFTNTNLDVINAVALINNVSSNKVIEKCGFTYLSQQTIENELYNHYILKKSDWMKNH
;
A
#
# COMPACT_ATOMS: atom_id res chain seq x y z
N MET A 1 -3.05 12.31 -2.05
CA MET A 1 -2.91 10.87 -2.42
C MET A 1 -1.45 10.47 -2.35
N TYR A 2 -1.18 9.34 -1.74
CA TYR A 2 0.17 8.84 -1.60
C TYR A 2 0.23 7.40 -2.10
N ALA A 3 1.22 7.09 -2.93
CA ALA A 3 1.39 5.76 -3.47
C ALA A 3 2.68 5.14 -2.92
N ILE A 4 2.58 3.90 -2.45
CA ILE A 4 3.74 3.17 -1.93
C ILE A 4 4.48 2.53 -3.09
N SER A 5 5.77 2.80 -3.19
CA SER A 5 6.62 2.21 -4.21
C SER A 5 6.92 0.76 -3.89
N SER A 6 7.01 -0.07 -4.93
CA SER A 6 7.36 -1.48 -4.79
C SER A 6 8.87 -1.73 -4.84
N GLU A 7 9.67 -0.70 -4.78
CA GLU A 7 11.14 -0.85 -4.92
C GLU A 7 11.80 -1.58 -3.75
N TYR A 8 11.20 -1.53 -2.58
CA TYR A 8 11.76 -2.16 -1.39
C TYR A 8 11.11 -3.50 -1.15
N GLN A 9 11.67 -4.54 -1.75
CA GLN A 9 11.03 -5.86 -1.77
C GLN A 9 11.71 -6.90 -0.90
N LYS A 10 12.54 -6.49 0.02
CA LYS A 10 13.11 -7.43 0.97
C LYS A 10 12.09 -7.73 2.04
N LYS A 11 11.47 -8.87 1.93
CA LYS A 11 10.47 -9.45 2.84
C LYS A 11 10.36 -8.65 4.15
N GLY A 12 10.05 -9.18 5.24
CA GLY A 12 9.78 -8.45 6.49
C GLY A 12 10.28 -7.00 6.59
N TYR A 13 11.40 -6.67 5.97
CA TYR A 13 11.93 -5.30 6.00
C TYR A 13 11.03 -4.33 5.25
N ALA A 14 10.60 -4.71 4.06
CA ALA A 14 9.71 -3.85 3.28
C ALA A 14 8.37 -3.64 3.99
N THR A 15 7.84 -4.68 4.62
CA THR A 15 6.60 -4.58 5.39
C THR A 15 6.77 -3.62 6.57
N LYS A 16 7.87 -3.72 7.30
CA LYS A 16 8.13 -2.83 8.44
C LYS A 16 8.28 -1.38 8.00
N ALA A 17 9.02 -1.13 6.92
CA ALA A 17 9.22 0.22 6.41
C ALA A 17 7.89 0.83 5.95
N SER A 18 7.08 0.05 5.25
CA SER A 18 5.78 0.52 4.78
C SER A 18 4.83 0.79 5.95
N THR A 19 4.81 -0.08 6.95
CA THR A 19 3.99 0.12 8.14
C THR A 19 4.38 1.39 8.88
N GLY A 20 5.68 1.63 9.03
CA GLY A 20 6.17 2.85 9.66
C GLY A 20 5.76 4.11 8.90
N LEU A 21 5.85 4.08 7.59
CA LEU A 21 5.43 5.20 6.75
C LEU A 21 3.92 5.43 6.86
N ILE A 22 3.13 4.38 6.84
CA ILE A 22 1.67 4.47 6.97
C ILE A 22 1.31 5.10 8.32
N ASN A 23 1.94 4.63 9.40
CA ASN A 23 1.69 5.19 10.72
C ASN A 23 2.05 6.68 10.77
N TYR A 24 3.18 7.05 10.19
CA TYR A 24 3.60 8.44 10.13
C TYR A 24 2.58 9.30 9.39
N LEU A 25 2.15 8.83 8.21
CA LEU A 25 1.23 9.59 7.37
C LEU A 25 -0.11 9.81 8.06
N PHE A 26 -0.69 8.77 8.65
CA PHE A 26 -1.98 8.90 9.31
C PHE A 26 -1.89 9.68 10.61
N THR A 27 -0.74 9.66 11.28
CA THR A 27 -0.57 10.36 12.55
C THR A 27 -0.26 11.84 12.36
N ASN A 28 0.54 12.17 11.35
CA ASN A 28 1.11 13.52 11.22
C ASN A 28 0.53 14.32 10.06
N THR A 29 -0.43 13.77 9.32
CA THR A 29 -1.08 14.50 8.22
C THR A 29 -2.58 14.31 8.32
N ASN A 30 -3.34 15.02 7.47
CA ASN A 30 -4.80 14.93 7.45
C ASN A 30 -5.29 13.94 6.39
N LEU A 31 -4.45 12.98 5.99
CA LEU A 31 -4.84 11.98 5.01
C LEU A 31 -5.89 11.04 5.59
N ASP A 32 -6.94 10.79 4.81
CA ASP A 32 -7.99 9.83 5.17
C ASP A 32 -7.80 8.49 4.49
N VAL A 33 -7.03 8.46 3.40
CA VAL A 33 -6.82 7.25 2.62
C VAL A 33 -5.43 7.29 1.99
N ILE A 34 -4.81 6.11 1.92
CA ILE A 34 -3.53 5.92 1.23
C ILE A 34 -3.77 4.97 0.07
N ASN A 35 -3.19 5.28 -1.08
CA ASN A 35 -3.28 4.42 -2.26
C ASN A 35 -1.94 3.72 -2.48
N ALA A 36 -2.02 2.46 -2.92
CA ALA A 36 -0.85 1.70 -3.30
C ALA A 36 -1.12 0.98 -4.61
N VAL A 37 -0.12 0.91 -5.46
CA VAL A 37 -0.23 0.21 -6.74
C VAL A 37 0.97 -0.71 -6.93
N ALA A 38 0.74 -1.84 -7.57
CA ALA A 38 1.81 -2.78 -7.91
C ALA A 38 1.45 -3.50 -9.19
N LEU A 39 2.46 -3.83 -10.00
CA LEU A 39 2.25 -4.63 -11.19
C LEU A 39 1.57 -5.95 -10.82
N ILE A 40 0.62 -6.38 -11.64
CA ILE A 40 -0.18 -7.58 -11.32
C ILE A 40 0.68 -8.83 -11.18
N ASN A 41 1.80 -8.90 -11.89
CA ASN A 41 2.69 -10.06 -11.83
C ASN A 41 3.81 -9.91 -10.80
N ASN A 42 3.84 -8.80 -10.07
CA ASN A 42 4.81 -8.62 -8.99
C ASN A 42 4.22 -9.15 -7.68
N VAL A 43 4.32 -10.46 -7.50
CA VAL A 43 3.70 -11.15 -6.38
C VAL A 43 4.21 -10.62 -5.03
N SER A 44 5.52 -10.36 -4.94
CA SER A 44 6.12 -9.88 -3.69
C SER A 44 5.54 -8.55 -3.25
N SER A 45 5.41 -7.59 -4.17
CA SER A 45 4.89 -6.27 -3.86
C SER A 45 3.42 -6.34 -3.45
N ASN A 46 2.62 -7.15 -4.16
CA ASN A 46 1.22 -7.32 -3.83
C ASN A 46 1.06 -7.91 -2.42
N LYS A 47 1.90 -8.87 -2.06
CA LYS A 47 1.84 -9.46 -0.72
C LYS A 47 2.22 -8.47 0.37
N VAL A 48 3.22 -7.63 0.14
CA VAL A 48 3.61 -6.59 1.11
C VAL A 48 2.45 -5.63 1.34
N ILE A 49 1.81 -5.18 0.27
CA ILE A 49 0.68 -4.26 0.35
C ILE A 49 -0.46 -4.89 1.15
N GLU A 50 -0.78 -6.16 0.88
CA GLU A 50 -1.82 -6.88 1.60
C GLU A 50 -1.48 -7.03 3.07
N LYS A 51 -0.23 -7.33 3.39
CA LYS A 51 0.22 -7.47 4.78
C LYS A 51 0.14 -6.16 5.55
N CYS A 52 0.24 -5.04 4.86
CA CYS A 52 0.09 -3.73 5.50
C CYS A 52 -1.36 -3.39 5.80
N GLY A 53 -2.30 -4.24 5.39
CA GLY A 53 -3.71 -4.04 5.69
C GLY A 53 -4.50 -3.36 4.58
N PHE A 54 -3.90 -3.16 3.43
CA PHE A 54 -4.58 -2.55 2.29
C PHE A 54 -5.63 -3.50 1.72
N THR A 55 -6.69 -2.91 1.16
CA THR A 55 -7.77 -3.64 0.51
C THR A 55 -7.65 -3.46 -1.00
N TYR A 56 -7.78 -4.57 -1.73
CA TYR A 56 -7.78 -4.51 -3.19
C TYR A 56 -8.99 -3.72 -3.68
N LEU A 57 -8.77 -2.78 -4.57
CA LEU A 57 -9.82 -1.95 -5.13
C LEU A 57 -10.14 -2.35 -6.58
N SER A 58 -9.16 -2.32 -7.46
CA SER A 58 -9.38 -2.61 -8.87
C SER A 58 -8.05 -2.75 -9.61
N GLN A 59 -8.11 -3.26 -10.83
CA GLN A 59 -6.98 -3.22 -11.74
C GLN A 59 -7.01 -1.92 -12.53
N GLN A 60 -5.84 -1.39 -12.82
CA GLN A 60 -5.70 -0.18 -13.63
C GLN A 60 -4.64 -0.38 -14.68
N THR A 61 -4.83 0.25 -15.82
CA THR A 61 -3.82 0.25 -16.88
C THR A 61 -3.12 1.60 -16.84
N ILE A 62 -1.80 1.57 -16.65
CA ILE A 62 -0.96 2.77 -16.65
C ILE A 62 0.17 2.52 -17.65
N GLU A 63 0.26 3.35 -18.67
CA GLU A 63 1.30 3.23 -19.69
C GLU A 63 1.43 1.81 -20.26
N ASN A 64 0.29 1.22 -20.63
CA ASN A 64 0.21 -0.12 -21.21
C ASN A 64 0.60 -1.26 -20.26
N GLU A 65 0.69 -0.98 -18.96
CA GLU A 65 0.98 -1.98 -17.95
C GLU A 65 -0.22 -2.13 -17.02
N LEU A 66 -0.52 -3.36 -16.62
CA LEU A 66 -1.62 -3.62 -15.69
C LEU A 66 -1.11 -3.60 -14.26
N TYR A 67 -1.80 -2.86 -13.42
CA TYR A 67 -1.49 -2.72 -12.00
C TYR A 67 -2.68 -3.10 -11.15
N ASN A 68 -2.41 -3.68 -9.99
CA ASN A 68 -3.42 -3.80 -8.93
C ASN A 68 -3.39 -2.53 -8.10
N HIS A 69 -4.57 -1.98 -7.85
CA HIS A 69 -4.71 -0.78 -7.04
C HIS A 69 -5.35 -1.15 -5.70
N TYR A 70 -4.69 -0.75 -4.63
CA TYR A 70 -5.14 -1.02 -3.27
C TYR A 70 -5.34 0.29 -2.53
N ILE A 71 -6.21 0.26 -1.53
CA ILE A 71 -6.42 1.43 -0.66
C ILE A 71 -6.38 1.00 0.80
N LEU A 72 -5.98 1.94 1.65
CA LEU A 72 -6.06 1.77 3.09
C LEU A 72 -6.71 3.02 3.66
N LYS A 73 -7.89 2.86 4.23
CA LYS A 73 -8.61 3.97 4.86
C LYS A 73 -8.11 4.16 6.28
N LYS A 74 -8.07 5.41 6.73
CA LYS A 74 -7.65 5.71 8.09
C LYS A 74 -8.50 4.98 9.13
N SER A 75 -9.80 4.86 8.88
CA SER A 75 -10.70 4.15 9.79
C SER A 75 -10.32 2.68 9.92
N ASP A 76 -9.90 2.05 8.84
CA ASP A 76 -9.46 0.65 8.87
C ASP A 76 -8.12 0.52 9.59
N TRP A 77 -7.22 1.47 9.36
CA TRP A 77 -5.94 1.50 10.05
C TRP A 77 -6.14 1.64 11.56
N MET A 78 -7.06 2.48 11.98
CA MET A 78 -7.34 2.70 13.40
C MET A 78 -7.93 1.46 14.08
N LYS A 79 -8.69 0.65 13.35
CA LYS A 79 -9.26 -0.58 13.91
C LYS A 79 -8.20 -1.60 14.29
N ASN A 80 -7.06 -1.57 13.62
CA ASN A 80 -6.00 -2.56 13.80
C ASN A 80 -4.88 -2.07 14.69
N HIS A 81 -5.09 -0.92 15.36
CA HIS A 81 -4.07 -0.32 16.23
C HIS A 81 -4.63 0.06 17.61
#